data_f37a82df4ca69ea8b1871682d7944a99
#
_entry.id   f37a82df4ca69ea8b1871682d7944a99
#
_cell.length_a   1.000
_cell.length_b   1.000
_cell.length_c   1.000
_cell.angle_alpha   90.00
_cell.angle_beta   90.00
_cell.angle_gamma   90.00
#
_symmetry.space_group_name_H-M   'P 1'
#
loop_
_entity.id
_entity.type
_entity.pdbx_description
1 polymer ?
#
loop_
_entity_poly.entity_id
_entity_poly.type
_entity_poly.pdbx_seq_one_letter_code
_entity_poly.pdbx_strand_id
1 'polypeptide(L)'
;MGELDDPVVVDFPLRGEWTVEQTPAHRIPSHGTDVLGMRYAYDFIRTDDRPGARVHPAGALRWALIGGRTSDCYGWGEAVHAAAGGEVVTAVDDVPERGWVHPARESWAAVLTALAFRGSRPAVDARRLAGNHVIVRSAAATPVFALYAHLVPGSVAVTPGQQVAAGAVIGRLGHSGNSTAPHLHFQLMDAADAPTARGIPCAFAAYSVRRDGRWEEVRDGIPGRLERLCAVP
;
A
#
# COMPACT_ATOMS: atom_id res chain seq x y z
N MET A 1 -1.77 -18.89 -20.30
CA MET A 1 -2.10 -17.52 -19.87
C MET A 1 -1.63 -17.40 -18.42
N GLY A 2 -0.75 -16.48 -18.15
CA GLY A 2 -0.19 -16.25 -16.82
C GLY A 2 -1.20 -15.55 -15.90
N GLU A 3 -1.04 -15.64 -14.58
CA GLU A 3 -1.95 -14.99 -13.61
C GLU A 3 -1.95 -13.45 -13.67
N LEU A 4 -1.01 -12.83 -14.38
CA LEU A 4 -0.92 -11.38 -14.59
C LEU A 4 -1.26 -10.93 -16.02
N ASP A 5 -1.81 -11.82 -16.82
CA ASP A 5 -2.31 -11.46 -18.15
C ASP A 5 -3.58 -10.62 -18.00
N ASP A 6 -3.67 -9.52 -18.76
CA ASP A 6 -4.80 -8.58 -18.75
C ASP A 6 -5.11 -7.91 -17.40
N PRO A 7 -4.12 -7.24 -16.77
CA PRO A 7 -4.35 -6.52 -15.51
C PRO A 7 -5.21 -5.28 -15.73
N VAL A 8 -5.99 -4.90 -14.71
CA VAL A 8 -6.70 -3.62 -14.72
C VAL A 8 -5.69 -2.48 -14.60
N VAL A 9 -5.69 -1.55 -15.57
CA VAL A 9 -4.79 -0.40 -15.57
C VAL A 9 -5.39 0.74 -14.75
N VAL A 10 -4.61 1.27 -13.78
CA VAL A 10 -4.99 2.38 -12.91
C VAL A 10 -3.84 3.38 -12.79
N ASP A 11 -4.12 4.60 -12.31
CA ASP A 11 -3.08 5.58 -12.04
C ASP A 11 -2.25 5.19 -10.81
N PHE A 12 -0.98 5.63 -10.78
CA PHE A 12 -0.13 5.40 -9.63
C PHE A 12 -0.60 6.24 -8.43
N PRO A 13 -0.86 5.64 -7.25
CA PRO A 13 -1.56 6.31 -6.14
C PRO A 13 -0.69 7.28 -5.31
N LEU A 14 0.57 7.45 -5.66
CA LEU A 14 1.53 8.29 -4.95
C LEU A 14 2.22 9.27 -5.91
N ARG A 15 2.92 10.28 -5.38
CA ARG A 15 3.73 11.23 -6.16
C ARG A 15 5.16 11.24 -5.67
N GLY A 16 6.12 11.55 -6.58
CA GLY A 16 7.55 11.52 -6.28
C GLY A 16 8.13 10.11 -6.24
N GLU A 17 9.23 9.92 -5.52
CA GLU A 17 10.02 8.68 -5.54
C GLU A 17 9.60 7.70 -4.45
N TRP A 18 9.46 6.43 -4.83
CA TRP A 18 9.03 5.33 -3.96
C TRP A 18 9.80 4.04 -4.28
N THR A 19 9.93 3.18 -3.30
CA THR A 19 10.50 1.83 -3.46
C THR A 19 9.38 0.80 -3.32
N VAL A 20 9.36 -0.20 -4.18
CA VAL A 20 8.39 -1.30 -4.16
C VAL A 20 8.87 -2.37 -3.18
N GLU A 21 8.19 -2.55 -2.06
CA GLU A 21 8.56 -3.55 -1.06
C GLU A 21 7.92 -4.91 -1.37
N GLN A 22 6.61 -4.90 -1.69
CA GLN A 22 5.87 -6.10 -2.11
C GLN A 22 5.16 -5.85 -3.45
N THR A 23 5.11 -6.88 -4.30
CA THR A 23 4.51 -6.82 -5.64
C THR A 23 4.18 -8.21 -6.15
N PRO A 24 3.12 -8.37 -6.95
CA PRO A 24 2.82 -9.64 -7.63
C PRO A 24 3.86 -10.03 -8.69
N ALA A 25 4.67 -9.08 -9.19
CA ALA A 25 5.77 -9.39 -10.11
C ALA A 25 6.88 -10.23 -9.46
N HIS A 26 7.01 -10.21 -8.13
CA HIS A 26 7.99 -11.03 -7.41
C HIS A 26 7.46 -12.42 -7.06
N ARG A 27 6.22 -12.49 -6.58
CA ARG A 27 5.53 -13.74 -6.23
C ARG A 27 4.02 -13.54 -6.17
N ILE A 28 3.27 -14.61 -6.36
CA ILE A 28 1.82 -14.67 -6.20
C ILE A 28 1.50 -15.84 -5.27
N PRO A 29 0.76 -15.60 -4.15
CA PRO A 29 0.25 -14.33 -3.65
C PRO A 29 1.37 -13.40 -3.16
N SER A 30 1.28 -12.09 -3.44
CA SER A 30 2.34 -11.12 -3.15
C SER A 30 2.70 -11.06 -1.65
N HIS A 31 1.69 -11.16 -0.78
CA HIS A 31 1.82 -11.18 0.68
C HIS A 31 1.82 -12.60 1.28
N GLY A 32 1.94 -13.65 0.43
CA GLY A 32 1.94 -15.04 0.87
C GLY A 32 0.56 -15.58 1.29
N THR A 33 -0.51 -14.83 1.02
CA THR A 33 -1.90 -15.22 1.33
C THR A 33 -2.88 -14.65 0.31
N ASP A 34 -4.00 -15.39 0.09
CA ASP A 34 -5.12 -14.96 -0.77
C ASP A 34 -6.27 -14.33 0.02
N VAL A 35 -6.19 -14.25 1.37
CA VAL A 35 -7.26 -13.68 2.17
C VAL A 35 -7.31 -12.17 2.02
N LEU A 36 -8.48 -11.57 2.26
CA LEU A 36 -8.72 -10.13 2.21
C LEU A 36 -8.40 -9.47 0.85
N GLY A 37 -8.42 -10.24 -0.25
CA GLY A 37 -8.09 -9.71 -1.56
C GLY A 37 -6.61 -9.42 -1.81
N MET A 38 -5.69 -9.85 -0.93
CA MET A 38 -4.26 -9.50 -0.96
C MET A 38 -3.43 -10.23 -2.02
N ARG A 39 -4.04 -11.09 -2.87
CA ARG A 39 -3.31 -11.90 -3.85
C ARG A 39 -2.33 -11.11 -4.71
N TYR A 40 -2.73 -9.91 -5.17
CA TYR A 40 -1.97 -9.05 -6.07
C TYR A 40 -1.67 -7.69 -5.46
N ALA A 41 -1.64 -7.58 -4.13
CA ALA A 41 -1.39 -6.34 -3.43
C ALA A 41 0.05 -5.84 -3.58
N TYR A 42 0.22 -4.53 -3.43
CA TYR A 42 1.49 -3.82 -3.46
C TYR A 42 1.74 -3.12 -2.13
N ASP A 43 3.01 -3.05 -1.72
CA ASP A 43 3.48 -2.15 -0.68
C ASP A 43 4.51 -1.18 -1.26
N PHE A 44 4.23 0.12 -1.11
CA PHE A 44 5.10 1.20 -1.53
C PHE A 44 5.65 1.93 -0.32
N ILE A 45 6.98 1.95 -0.19
CA ILE A 45 7.67 2.58 0.92
C ILE A 45 8.61 3.68 0.41
N ARG A 46 8.79 4.76 1.16
CA ARG A 46 9.76 5.78 0.80
C ARG A 46 11.07 5.53 1.52
N THR A 47 12.15 5.48 0.74
CA THR A 47 13.50 5.25 1.25
C THR A 47 14.45 6.35 0.81
N ASP A 48 15.58 6.48 1.50
CA ASP A 48 16.69 7.32 1.05
C ASP A 48 17.50 6.68 -0.10
N ASP A 49 18.47 7.42 -0.63
CA ASP A 49 19.37 6.99 -1.72
C ASP A 49 20.60 6.22 -1.22
N ARG A 50 20.71 5.97 0.09
CA ARG A 50 21.90 5.34 0.67
C ARG A 50 21.91 3.83 0.40
N PRO A 51 23.09 3.22 0.37
CA PRO A 51 23.18 1.76 0.40
C PRO A 51 22.39 1.19 1.59
N GLY A 52 21.49 0.23 1.30
CA GLY A 52 20.57 -0.35 2.28
C GLY A 52 19.22 0.37 2.39
N ALA A 53 18.93 1.37 1.53
CA ALA A 53 17.59 1.95 1.32
C ALA A 53 16.79 2.14 2.63
N ARG A 54 17.20 3.11 3.47
CA ARG A 54 16.62 3.30 4.81
C ARG A 54 15.30 4.03 4.74
N VAL A 55 14.38 3.63 5.58
CA VAL A 55 13.05 4.26 5.72
C VAL A 55 13.03 5.45 6.69
N HIS A 56 14.13 5.64 7.44
CA HIS A 56 14.23 6.61 8.54
C HIS A 56 15.62 7.26 8.56
N PRO A 57 15.77 8.55 8.91
CA PRO A 57 17.05 9.27 8.94
C PRO A 57 18.04 8.78 9.99
N ALA A 58 17.59 8.04 11.03
CA ALA A 58 18.47 7.49 12.08
C ALA A 58 19.56 6.61 11.47
N GLY A 59 20.76 6.66 12.05
CA GLY A 59 21.85 5.76 11.69
C GLY A 59 21.48 4.29 11.87
N ALA A 60 22.06 3.39 11.05
CA ALA A 60 21.66 1.98 11.00
C ALA A 60 21.68 1.28 12.38
N LEU A 61 22.71 1.50 13.19
CA LEU A 61 22.82 0.90 14.52
C LEU A 61 21.72 1.41 15.46
N ARG A 62 21.48 2.72 15.50
CA ARG A 62 20.40 3.29 16.30
C ARG A 62 19.04 2.78 15.85
N TRP A 63 18.79 2.74 14.53
CA TRP A 63 17.55 2.21 13.98
C TRP A 63 17.32 0.75 14.38
N ALA A 64 18.34 -0.10 14.26
CA ALA A 64 18.25 -1.52 14.62
C ALA A 64 17.98 -1.76 16.11
N LEU A 65 18.60 -0.96 17.00
CA LEU A 65 18.54 -1.16 18.46
C LEU A 65 17.38 -0.42 19.12
N ILE A 66 17.04 0.76 18.64
CA ILE A 66 16.11 1.68 19.32
C ILE A 66 14.87 1.97 18.44
N GLY A 67 15.03 1.96 17.12
CA GLY A 67 14.00 2.44 16.20
C GLY A 67 13.97 3.98 16.13
N GLY A 68 12.78 4.53 15.78
CA GLY A 68 12.59 5.96 15.64
C GLY A 68 11.12 6.37 15.67
N ARG A 69 10.87 7.68 15.70
CA ARG A 69 9.51 8.21 15.62
C ARG A 69 8.91 7.87 14.27
N THR A 70 7.65 7.49 14.26
CA THR A 70 6.90 7.20 13.04
C THR A 70 6.86 8.41 12.10
N SER A 71 6.66 9.60 12.66
CA SER A 71 6.61 10.87 11.91
C SER A 71 7.93 11.28 11.25
N ASP A 72 9.05 10.69 11.65
CA ASP A 72 10.37 10.97 11.07
C ASP A 72 10.68 10.04 9.88
N CYS A 73 9.85 9.02 9.64
CA CYS A 73 9.99 8.16 8.45
C CYS A 73 9.68 8.93 7.17
N TYR A 74 10.46 8.72 6.12
CA TYR A 74 10.40 9.52 4.89
C TYR A 74 9.06 9.49 4.17
N GLY A 75 8.29 8.41 4.27
CA GLY A 75 6.98 8.27 3.63
C GLY A 75 5.81 8.74 4.49
N TRP A 76 6.02 9.01 5.78
CA TRP A 76 4.94 9.40 6.67
C TRP A 76 4.36 10.76 6.32
N GLY A 77 3.03 10.86 6.29
CA GLY A 77 2.31 12.10 6.00
C GLY A 77 2.24 12.47 4.51
N GLU A 78 2.86 11.71 3.61
CA GLU A 78 2.76 11.93 2.17
C GLU A 78 1.32 11.72 1.67
N ALA A 79 0.91 12.51 0.68
CA ALA A 79 -0.43 12.43 0.13
C ALA A 79 -0.67 11.11 -0.62
N VAL A 80 -1.81 10.48 -0.38
CA VAL A 80 -2.31 9.32 -1.12
C VAL A 80 -3.43 9.78 -2.04
N HIS A 81 -3.34 9.36 -3.30
CA HIS A 81 -4.25 9.78 -4.36
C HIS A 81 -5.12 8.62 -4.83
N ALA A 82 -6.35 8.91 -5.24
CA ALA A 82 -7.23 7.93 -5.87
C ALA A 82 -6.61 7.46 -7.19
N ALA A 83 -6.37 6.17 -7.32
CA ALA A 83 -5.80 5.55 -8.53
C ALA A 83 -6.80 5.45 -9.70
N ALA A 84 -8.08 5.65 -9.41
CA ALA A 84 -9.15 5.74 -10.40
C ALA A 84 -10.27 6.62 -9.87
N GLY A 85 -11.02 7.26 -10.76
CA GLY A 85 -12.25 7.96 -10.43
C GLY A 85 -13.35 6.99 -10.00
N GLY A 86 -14.20 7.39 -9.04
CA GLY A 86 -15.28 6.55 -8.56
C GLY A 86 -15.91 7.03 -7.27
N GLU A 87 -16.65 6.15 -6.62
CA GLU A 87 -17.37 6.40 -5.38
C GLU A 87 -16.60 5.84 -4.18
N VAL A 88 -16.42 6.62 -3.15
CA VAL A 88 -15.91 6.15 -1.87
C VAL A 88 -16.95 5.27 -1.19
N VAL A 89 -16.67 4.00 -1.01
CA VAL A 89 -17.59 3.04 -0.36
C VAL A 89 -17.23 2.79 1.09
N THR A 90 -15.97 3.01 1.47
CA THR A 90 -15.49 2.88 2.84
C THR A 90 -14.48 3.98 3.14
N ALA A 91 -14.58 4.59 4.32
CA ALA A 91 -13.59 5.50 4.89
C ALA A 91 -13.49 5.26 6.39
N VAL A 92 -12.34 4.81 6.85
CA VAL A 92 -12.03 4.53 8.26
C VAL A 92 -10.88 5.42 8.69
N ASP A 93 -11.05 6.18 9.76
CA ASP A 93 -10.09 7.22 10.18
C ASP A 93 -9.87 7.29 11.71
N ASP A 94 -10.36 6.31 12.45
CA ASP A 94 -10.34 6.30 13.92
C ASP A 94 -9.44 5.23 14.53
N VAL A 95 -8.65 4.54 13.71
CA VAL A 95 -7.69 3.54 14.18
C VAL A 95 -6.40 4.23 14.63
N PRO A 96 -5.98 4.08 15.90
CA PRO A 96 -4.79 4.75 16.38
C PRO A 96 -3.51 4.23 15.70
N GLU A 97 -2.53 5.13 15.54
CA GLU A 97 -1.22 4.83 14.98
C GLU A 97 -0.18 4.68 16.09
N ARG A 98 0.79 3.80 15.88
CA ARG A 98 1.95 3.72 16.78
C ARG A 98 2.91 4.88 16.48
N GLY A 99 3.20 5.70 17.49
CA GLY A 99 4.10 6.85 17.35
C GLY A 99 5.58 6.51 17.25
N TRP A 100 5.94 5.20 17.35
CA TRP A 100 7.32 4.71 17.33
C TRP A 100 7.43 3.40 16.56
N VAL A 101 8.31 3.38 15.57
CA VAL A 101 8.65 2.18 14.77
C VAL A 101 9.90 1.53 15.34
N HIS A 102 9.85 0.23 15.60
CA HIS A 102 11.01 -0.57 15.97
C HIS A 102 11.11 -1.81 15.07
N PRO A 103 12.15 -1.95 14.22
CA PRO A 103 12.20 -2.98 13.18
C PRO A 103 11.94 -4.40 13.70
N ALA A 104 12.56 -4.79 14.82
CA ALA A 104 12.38 -6.12 15.38
C ALA A 104 10.94 -6.35 15.89
N ARG A 105 10.35 -5.38 16.59
CA ARG A 105 8.98 -5.49 17.09
C ARG A 105 7.98 -5.61 15.95
N GLU A 106 8.10 -4.76 14.92
CA GLU A 106 7.18 -4.77 13.79
C GLU A 106 7.31 -6.06 12.97
N SER A 107 8.53 -6.56 12.77
CA SER A 107 8.77 -7.85 12.11
C SER A 107 8.14 -9.01 12.89
N TRP A 108 8.28 -9.03 14.22
CA TRP A 108 7.64 -10.04 15.07
C TRP A 108 6.11 -9.96 15.00
N ALA A 109 5.54 -8.76 15.05
CA ALA A 109 4.09 -8.57 14.93
C ALA A 109 3.57 -9.08 13.57
N ALA A 110 4.29 -8.81 12.48
CA ALA A 110 3.96 -9.31 11.15
C ALA A 110 4.01 -10.84 11.07
N VAL A 111 5.05 -11.48 11.67
CA VAL A 111 5.18 -12.94 11.72
C VAL A 111 4.04 -13.56 12.52
N LEU A 112 3.73 -13.03 13.70
CA LEU A 112 2.62 -13.54 14.53
C LEU A 112 1.29 -13.43 13.81
N THR A 113 1.06 -12.31 13.11
CA THR A 113 -0.14 -12.12 12.28
C THR A 113 -0.18 -13.16 11.15
N ALA A 114 0.91 -13.36 10.41
CA ALA A 114 0.98 -14.36 9.34
C ALA A 114 0.74 -15.79 9.85
N LEU A 115 1.21 -16.13 11.04
CA LEU A 115 0.97 -17.43 11.68
C LEU A 115 -0.49 -17.61 12.10
N ALA A 116 -1.12 -16.57 12.63
CA ALA A 116 -2.55 -16.59 13.00
C ALA A 116 -3.45 -16.84 11.76
N PHE A 117 -3.04 -16.35 10.58
CA PHE A 117 -3.76 -16.58 9.32
C PHE A 117 -3.61 -18.01 8.76
N ARG A 118 -2.61 -18.78 9.18
CA ARG A 118 -2.41 -20.15 8.68
C ARG A 118 -3.36 -21.17 9.30
N GLY A 119 -3.94 -20.89 10.44
CA GLY A 119 -4.66 -21.89 11.25
C GLY A 119 -6.17 -21.96 11.07
N SER A 120 -6.84 -20.97 10.59
CA SER A 120 -8.30 -20.90 10.33
C SER A 120 -8.60 -19.54 9.68
N ARG A 121 -9.69 -19.43 8.92
CA ARG A 121 -10.27 -18.11 8.59
C ARG A 121 -10.98 -17.58 9.85
N PRO A 122 -10.31 -16.92 10.82
CA PRO A 122 -11.02 -16.23 11.87
C PRO A 122 -11.82 -15.11 11.20
N ALA A 123 -12.87 -14.65 11.85
CA ALA A 123 -13.47 -13.36 11.50
C ALA A 123 -12.40 -12.28 11.70
N VAL A 124 -11.58 -12.07 10.67
CA VAL A 124 -10.47 -11.14 10.73
C VAL A 124 -11.08 -9.76 10.69
N ASP A 125 -10.85 -9.02 11.74
CA ASP A 125 -11.19 -7.60 11.76
C ASP A 125 -10.29 -6.87 10.74
N ALA A 126 -10.84 -6.65 9.54
CA ALA A 126 -10.15 -5.96 8.46
C ALA A 126 -9.61 -4.58 8.90
N ARG A 127 -10.30 -3.91 9.84
CA ARG A 127 -9.86 -2.64 10.42
C ARG A 127 -8.56 -2.77 11.21
N ARG A 128 -8.37 -3.86 11.94
CA ARG A 128 -7.12 -4.12 12.67
C ARG A 128 -5.94 -4.35 11.75
N LEU A 129 -6.19 -4.92 10.57
CA LEU A 129 -5.13 -5.16 9.59
C LEU A 129 -4.86 -3.93 8.75
N ALA A 130 -5.86 -3.43 8.05
CA ALA A 130 -5.72 -2.28 7.16
C ALA A 130 -5.48 -0.96 7.91
N GLY A 131 -5.82 -0.88 9.21
CA GLY A 131 -5.78 0.39 9.93
C GLY A 131 -6.78 1.39 9.36
N ASN A 132 -6.40 2.66 9.33
CA ASN A 132 -7.17 3.68 8.62
C ASN A 132 -7.04 3.44 7.12
N HIS A 133 -8.17 3.41 6.44
CA HIS A 133 -8.18 3.04 5.03
C HIS A 133 -9.37 3.65 4.29
N VAL A 134 -9.21 3.75 2.98
CA VAL A 134 -10.26 4.15 2.04
C VAL A 134 -10.44 3.03 1.03
N ILE A 135 -11.70 2.75 0.66
CA ILE A 135 -12.03 1.90 -0.48
C ILE A 135 -12.83 2.74 -1.47
N VAL A 136 -12.36 2.80 -2.71
CA VAL A 136 -13.01 3.47 -3.84
C VAL A 136 -13.51 2.42 -4.82
N ARG A 137 -14.81 2.43 -5.12
CA ARG A 137 -15.41 1.66 -6.21
C ARG A 137 -15.23 2.42 -7.51
N SER A 138 -14.52 1.86 -8.47
CA SER A 138 -14.28 2.52 -9.76
C SER A 138 -15.57 2.77 -10.54
N ALA A 139 -15.57 3.81 -11.36
CA ALA A 139 -16.69 4.17 -12.25
C ALA A 139 -16.76 3.33 -13.55
N ALA A 140 -15.88 2.33 -13.71
CA ALA A 140 -15.85 1.46 -14.89
C ALA A 140 -17.13 0.62 -15.03
N ALA A 141 -17.43 0.13 -16.24
CA ALA A 141 -18.59 -0.73 -16.52
C ALA A 141 -18.53 -2.04 -15.68
N THR A 142 -17.34 -2.60 -15.51
CA THR A 142 -17.08 -3.67 -14.54
C THR A 142 -16.30 -3.03 -13.39
N PRO A 143 -16.96 -2.63 -12.28
CA PRO A 143 -16.32 -1.92 -11.22
C PRO A 143 -15.35 -2.81 -10.46
N VAL A 144 -14.18 -2.25 -10.10
CA VAL A 144 -13.24 -2.81 -9.15
C VAL A 144 -13.17 -1.92 -7.91
N PHE A 145 -12.72 -2.48 -6.79
CA PHE A 145 -12.61 -1.80 -5.52
C PHE A 145 -11.14 -1.61 -5.15
N ALA A 146 -10.68 -0.37 -5.16
CA ALA A 146 -9.32 0.00 -4.80
C ALA A 146 -9.22 0.28 -3.30
N LEU A 147 -8.43 -0.50 -2.59
CA LEU A 147 -8.12 -0.31 -1.16
C LEU A 147 -6.79 0.44 -1.01
N TYR A 148 -6.80 1.47 -0.13
CA TYR A 148 -5.64 2.25 0.29
C TYR A 148 -5.55 2.18 1.80
N ALA A 149 -4.55 1.48 2.34
CA ALA A 149 -4.48 1.18 3.78
C ALA A 149 -3.30 1.84 4.49
N HIS A 150 -3.29 1.73 5.82
CA HIS A 150 -2.30 2.26 6.76
C HIS A 150 -2.21 3.79 6.80
N LEU A 151 -3.33 4.49 6.58
CA LEU A 151 -3.36 5.96 6.58
C LEU A 151 -3.15 6.53 8.00
N VAL A 152 -2.69 7.78 8.05
CA VAL A 152 -2.54 8.56 9.30
C VAL A 152 -3.91 8.80 9.92
N PRO A 153 -4.10 8.61 11.23
CA PRO A 153 -5.35 8.97 11.92
C PRO A 153 -5.71 10.45 11.74
N GLY A 154 -6.96 10.73 11.43
CA GLY A 154 -7.47 12.10 11.19
C GLY A 154 -7.05 12.68 9.84
N SER A 155 -6.49 11.88 8.92
CA SER A 155 -6.03 12.36 7.62
C SER A 155 -6.91 11.96 6.44
N VAL A 156 -7.90 11.09 6.64
CA VAL A 156 -8.82 10.68 5.57
C VAL A 156 -9.65 11.88 5.15
N ALA A 157 -9.49 12.28 3.89
CA ALA A 157 -10.04 13.53 3.35
C ALA A 157 -11.37 13.34 2.61
N VAL A 158 -11.93 12.14 2.66
CA VAL A 158 -13.13 11.75 1.91
C VAL A 158 -14.11 10.99 2.80
N THR A 159 -15.37 10.94 2.38
CA THR A 159 -16.45 10.28 3.14
C THR A 159 -17.19 9.27 2.27
N PRO A 160 -17.79 8.20 2.85
CA PRO A 160 -18.60 7.25 2.09
C PRO A 160 -19.74 7.96 1.32
N GLY A 161 -19.95 7.52 0.06
CA GLY A 161 -20.87 8.14 -0.89
C GLY A 161 -20.27 9.28 -1.72
N GLN A 162 -19.10 9.81 -1.35
CA GLN A 162 -18.45 10.89 -2.10
C GLN A 162 -17.90 10.37 -3.43
N GLN A 163 -18.12 11.15 -4.51
CA GLN A 163 -17.46 10.92 -5.80
C GLN A 163 -16.08 11.57 -5.79
N VAL A 164 -15.07 10.83 -6.22
CA VAL A 164 -13.69 11.32 -6.35
C VAL A 164 -13.20 11.15 -7.78
N ALA A 165 -12.41 12.09 -8.24
CA ALA A 165 -11.70 11.98 -9.51
C ALA A 165 -10.40 11.17 -9.31
N ALA A 166 -9.89 10.56 -10.38
CA ALA A 166 -8.54 10.02 -10.41
C ALA A 166 -7.54 11.14 -10.05
N GLY A 167 -6.53 10.84 -9.23
CA GLY A 167 -5.56 11.80 -8.74
C GLY A 167 -6.01 12.68 -7.56
N ALA A 168 -7.29 12.63 -7.15
CA ALA A 168 -7.75 13.34 -5.96
C ALA A 168 -7.06 12.84 -4.69
N VAL A 169 -6.68 13.74 -3.77
CA VAL A 169 -6.12 13.36 -2.47
C VAL A 169 -7.23 12.74 -1.61
N ILE A 170 -7.00 11.52 -1.11
CA ILE A 170 -7.96 10.77 -0.29
C ILE A 170 -7.51 10.60 1.16
N GLY A 171 -6.25 10.88 1.47
CA GLY A 171 -5.68 10.76 2.81
C GLY A 171 -4.17 10.93 2.79
N ARG A 172 -3.53 10.61 3.91
CA ARG A 172 -2.06 10.67 4.05
C ARG A 172 -1.53 9.32 4.52
N LEU A 173 -0.40 8.91 3.95
CA LEU A 173 0.30 7.67 4.27
C LEU A 173 0.80 7.69 5.71
N GLY A 174 0.53 6.61 6.45
CA GLY A 174 0.87 6.45 7.85
C GLY A 174 1.36 5.05 8.21
N HIS A 175 1.07 4.64 9.46
CA HIS A 175 1.52 3.39 10.07
C HIS A 175 0.44 2.75 10.96
N SER A 176 -0.83 3.03 10.70
CA SER A 176 -1.94 2.44 11.45
C SER A 176 -2.17 0.97 11.07
N GLY A 177 -2.82 0.20 11.93
CA GLY A 177 -3.08 -1.21 11.69
C GLY A 177 -1.84 -2.11 11.77
N ASN A 178 -1.78 -3.15 10.93
CA ASN A 178 -0.67 -4.11 10.89
C ASN A 178 0.39 -3.72 9.86
N SER A 179 1.07 -2.63 10.09
CA SER A 179 2.14 -2.10 9.25
C SER A 179 3.51 -2.33 9.89
N THR A 180 4.56 -2.57 9.10
CA THR A 180 5.94 -2.78 9.57
C THR A 180 6.75 -1.48 9.61
N ALA A 181 6.41 -0.53 8.77
CA ALA A 181 6.91 0.85 8.71
C ALA A 181 5.89 1.67 7.92
N PRO A 182 5.92 3.02 7.97
CA PRO A 182 5.03 3.84 7.14
C PRO A 182 5.17 3.49 5.66
N HIS A 183 4.10 2.92 5.09
CA HIS A 183 4.01 2.52 3.69
C HIS A 183 2.56 2.59 3.21
N LEU A 184 2.34 2.64 1.91
CA LEU A 184 1.02 2.46 1.31
C LEU A 184 0.85 0.99 0.94
N HIS A 185 -0.11 0.32 1.58
CA HIS A 185 -0.65 -0.93 1.07
C HIS A 185 -1.77 -0.62 0.09
N PHE A 186 -1.64 -1.12 -1.15
CA PHE A 186 -2.57 -0.89 -2.25
C PHE A 186 -2.97 -2.20 -2.91
N GLN A 187 -4.28 -2.38 -3.17
CA GLN A 187 -4.79 -3.53 -3.91
C GLN A 187 -6.08 -3.22 -4.65
N LEU A 188 -6.35 -3.98 -5.71
CA LEU A 188 -7.68 -4.04 -6.33
C LEU A 188 -8.40 -5.33 -5.92
N MET A 189 -9.72 -5.21 -5.73
CA MET A 189 -10.61 -6.28 -5.29
C MET A 189 -11.87 -6.34 -6.15
N ASP A 190 -12.53 -7.50 -6.17
CA ASP A 190 -13.83 -7.69 -6.83
C ASP A 190 -15.04 -7.27 -5.97
N ALA A 191 -14.82 -7.00 -4.67
CA ALA A 191 -15.86 -6.58 -3.73
C ALA A 191 -15.31 -5.59 -2.69
N ALA A 192 -16.20 -4.78 -2.09
CA ALA A 192 -15.85 -3.86 -1.00
C ALA A 192 -15.59 -4.57 0.33
N ASP A 193 -16.19 -5.72 0.56
CA ASP A 193 -16.05 -6.52 1.78
C ASP A 193 -14.76 -7.34 1.70
N ALA A 194 -13.66 -6.80 2.22
CA ALA A 194 -12.35 -7.42 2.14
C ALA A 194 -12.29 -8.89 2.61
N PRO A 195 -12.99 -9.33 3.70
CA PRO A 195 -13.03 -10.73 4.11
C PRO A 195 -13.51 -11.71 3.04
N THR A 196 -14.38 -11.30 2.14
CA THR A 196 -14.94 -12.14 1.07
C THR A 196 -14.36 -11.84 -0.30
N ALA A 197 -13.66 -10.71 -0.43
CA ALA A 197 -13.11 -10.23 -1.69
C ALA A 197 -11.99 -11.11 -2.24
N ARG A 198 -11.89 -11.14 -3.57
CA ARG A 198 -10.75 -11.68 -4.31
C ARG A 198 -9.90 -10.54 -4.84
N GLY A 199 -8.58 -10.71 -4.80
CA GLY A 199 -7.66 -9.77 -5.42
C GLY A 199 -7.76 -9.80 -6.96
N ILE A 200 -7.69 -8.63 -7.56
CA ILE A 200 -7.66 -8.42 -8.99
C ILE A 200 -6.27 -7.93 -9.38
N PRO A 201 -5.60 -8.52 -10.40
CA PRO A 201 -4.32 -8.03 -10.87
C PRO A 201 -4.45 -6.62 -11.43
N CYS A 202 -3.51 -5.73 -11.10
CA CYS A 202 -3.46 -4.38 -11.65
C CYS A 202 -2.07 -4.00 -12.14
N ALA A 203 -2.04 -3.13 -13.15
CA ALA A 203 -0.87 -2.43 -13.64
C ALA A 203 -1.06 -0.91 -13.47
N PHE A 204 0.02 -0.16 -13.51
CA PHE A 204 -0.03 1.30 -13.42
C PHE A 204 0.19 1.94 -14.78
N ALA A 205 -0.69 2.89 -15.14
CA ALA A 205 -0.76 3.53 -16.45
C ALA A 205 0.57 4.19 -16.85
N ALA A 206 1.22 4.89 -15.91
CA ALA A 206 2.52 5.49 -16.17
C ALA A 206 3.32 5.67 -14.87
N TYR A 207 4.61 5.34 -14.93
CA TYR A 207 5.60 5.65 -13.91
C TYR A 207 6.99 5.57 -14.55
N SER A 208 8.01 6.17 -13.91
CA SER A 208 9.40 5.95 -14.27
C SER A 208 10.05 5.00 -13.29
N VAL A 209 10.91 4.11 -13.77
CA VAL A 209 11.73 3.20 -12.96
C VAL A 209 13.20 3.60 -13.08
N ARG A 210 13.94 3.55 -11.97
CA ARG A 210 15.38 3.86 -11.97
C ARG A 210 16.18 2.61 -12.30
N ARG A 211 16.82 2.60 -13.47
CA ARG A 211 17.73 1.54 -13.94
C ARG A 211 19.08 2.14 -14.30
N ASP A 212 20.16 1.59 -13.81
CA ASP A 212 21.53 2.04 -14.06
C ASP A 212 21.73 3.56 -13.87
N GLY A 213 21.04 4.11 -12.86
CA GLY A 213 21.10 5.54 -12.51
C GLY A 213 20.24 6.47 -13.38
N ARG A 214 19.50 5.95 -14.34
CA ARG A 214 18.61 6.70 -15.24
C ARG A 214 17.16 6.37 -14.96
N TRP A 215 16.27 7.34 -15.23
CA TRP A 215 14.83 7.13 -15.19
C TRP A 215 14.34 6.68 -16.56
N GLU A 216 13.62 5.58 -16.59
CA GLU A 216 12.99 5.00 -17.78
C GLU A 216 11.48 4.99 -17.58
N GLU A 217 10.73 5.54 -18.54
CA GLU A 217 9.27 5.53 -18.49
C GLU A 217 8.74 4.12 -18.77
N VAL A 218 7.79 3.70 -17.97
CA VAL A 218 7.03 2.46 -18.11
C VAL A 218 5.55 2.81 -18.22
N ARG A 219 4.86 2.21 -19.15
CA ARG A 219 3.40 2.33 -19.33
C ARG A 219 2.75 0.97 -19.14
N ASP A 220 1.55 1.02 -18.54
CA ASP A 220 0.72 -0.16 -18.26
C ASP A 220 1.54 -1.29 -17.59
N GLY A 221 2.42 -0.90 -16.67
CA GLY A 221 3.43 -1.78 -16.11
C GLY A 221 3.11 -2.28 -14.71
N ILE A 222 3.68 -3.45 -14.39
CA ILE A 222 3.68 -4.05 -13.05
C ILE A 222 5.09 -3.89 -12.50
N PRO A 223 5.30 -3.03 -11.49
CA PRO A 223 6.64 -2.76 -10.98
C PRO A 223 7.24 -3.96 -10.24
N GLY A 224 8.53 -4.18 -10.44
CA GLY A 224 9.32 -5.22 -9.80
C GLY A 224 9.64 -4.92 -8.33
N ARG A 225 9.94 -5.96 -7.56
CA ARG A 225 10.35 -5.80 -6.16
C ARG A 225 11.68 -5.06 -6.06
N LEU A 226 11.77 -4.13 -5.09
CA LEU A 226 12.91 -3.25 -4.83
C LEU A 226 13.23 -2.27 -5.96
N GLU A 227 12.41 -2.20 -6.99
CA GLU A 227 12.51 -1.12 -7.98
C GLU A 227 12.21 0.22 -7.31
N ARG A 228 12.98 1.22 -7.72
CA ARG A 228 12.74 2.62 -7.35
C ARG A 228 11.93 3.27 -8.45
N LEU A 229 10.78 3.79 -8.06
CA LEU A 229 9.80 4.39 -8.96
C LEU A 229 9.73 5.89 -8.73
N CYS A 230 9.44 6.63 -9.79
CA CYS A 230 8.98 8.01 -9.70
C CYS A 230 7.64 8.12 -10.42
N ALA A 231 6.61 8.57 -9.71
CA ALA A 231 5.34 8.88 -10.35
C ALA A 231 5.52 10.10 -11.25
N VAL A 232 5.06 10.00 -12.48
CA VAL A 232 4.96 11.14 -13.39
C VAL A 232 3.81 12.03 -12.90
N PRO A 233 3.98 13.37 -12.83
CA PRO A 233 2.95 14.29 -12.37
C PRO A 233 1.68 14.24 -13.20
#